data_e010f382318f1bfe9c55f2253af6b838
#
_entry.id   e010f382318f1bfe9c55f2253af6b838
#
_cell.length_a   1.000
_cell.length_b   1.000
_cell.length_c   1.000
_cell.angle_alpha   90.00
_cell.angle_beta   90.00
_cell.angle_gamma   90.00
#
_symmetry.space_group_name_H-M   'P 1'
#
loop_
_entity.id
_entity.type
_entity.pdbx_description
1 polymer ?
#
loop_
_entity_poly.entity_id
_entity_poly.type
_entity_poly.pdbx_seq_one_letter_code
_entity_poly.pdbx_strand_id
1 'polypeptide(L)'
;MCRVLHKNAALMKARSIGFSEINASLAARLYTTIKRSRTMITCFKDTYLNGTFSKLDHALTFINTNADGFFKPRLTDKALEKKSGYQVKIDGQFTDFGWRSVVIGINGSKPSNIRGDRVDLLIYDEAGSWPDLTTAVVQGQELCEVQGEILEVLCYLVVLEVILVLLLKD
;
A
#
# COMPACT_ATOMS: atom_id res chain seq x y z
N MET A 1 -5.08 3.63 15.41
CA MET A 1 -5.94 4.76 15.81
C MET A 1 -6.64 5.42 14.62
N CYS A 2 -5.96 5.81 13.55
CA CYS A 2 -6.60 6.41 12.36
C CYS A 2 -7.68 5.53 11.70
N ARG A 3 -7.49 4.21 11.68
CA ARG A 3 -8.46 3.27 11.11
C ARG A 3 -9.84 3.30 11.80
N VAL A 4 -9.85 3.61 13.10
CA VAL A 4 -11.11 3.72 13.88
C VAL A 4 -11.84 5.02 13.57
N LEU A 5 -11.14 6.01 13.01
CA LEU A 5 -11.69 7.35 12.77
C LEU A 5 -12.06 7.60 11.30
N HIS A 6 -11.87 6.61 10.42
CA HIS A 6 -12.09 6.75 8.96
C HIS A 6 -11.48 8.03 8.38
N LYS A 7 -10.24 8.34 8.77
CA LYS A 7 -9.54 9.57 8.38
C LYS A 7 -8.25 9.29 7.64
N ASN A 8 -7.99 10.10 6.65
CA ASN A 8 -6.68 10.15 6.01
C ASN A 8 -5.61 10.62 6.99
N ALA A 9 -4.41 10.07 6.90
CA ALA A 9 -3.28 10.45 7.72
C ALA A 9 -2.13 10.96 6.84
N ALA A 10 -1.60 12.12 7.19
CA ALA A 10 -0.36 12.64 6.64
C ALA A 10 0.70 12.62 7.75
N LEU A 11 1.85 12.02 7.46
CA LEU A 11 2.92 11.84 8.42
C LEU A 11 4.20 12.48 7.91
N MET A 12 4.70 13.46 8.65
CA MET A 12 6.01 14.06 8.42
C MET A 12 7.06 13.31 9.23
N LYS A 13 8.17 12.97 8.61
CA LYS A 13 9.23 12.18 9.24
C LYS A 13 10.61 12.66 8.84
N ALA A 14 11.58 12.41 9.71
CA ALA A 14 13.00 12.48 9.35
C ALA A 14 13.40 11.28 8.48
N ARG A 15 14.53 11.37 7.80
CA ARG A 15 15.13 10.24 7.07
C ARG A 15 15.49 9.10 8.01
N SER A 16 15.54 7.89 7.47
CA SER A 16 16.09 6.69 8.13
C SER A 16 15.37 6.23 9.40
N ILE A 17 14.15 6.67 9.66
CA ILE A 17 13.35 6.18 10.80
C ILE A 17 12.54 4.90 10.50
N GLY A 18 12.79 4.26 9.35
CA GLY A 18 12.17 2.97 9.02
C GLY A 18 10.70 3.04 8.59
N PHE A 19 10.20 4.19 8.14
CA PHE A 19 8.77 4.36 7.88
C PHE A 19 8.26 3.48 6.72
N SER A 20 9.08 3.25 5.69
CA SER A 20 8.73 2.30 4.61
C SER A 20 8.61 0.86 5.12
N GLU A 21 9.30 0.49 6.22
CA GLU A 21 9.08 -0.80 6.91
C GLU A 21 7.70 -0.86 7.56
N ILE A 22 7.25 0.25 8.17
CA ILE A 22 5.91 0.34 8.77
C ILE A 22 4.84 0.21 7.68
N ASN A 23 5.01 0.90 6.55
CA ASN A 23 4.11 0.81 5.41
C ASN A 23 4.03 -0.63 4.86
N ALA A 24 5.17 -1.27 4.65
CA ALA A 24 5.25 -2.65 4.20
C ALA A 24 4.62 -3.63 5.20
N SER A 25 4.87 -3.45 6.49
CA SER A 25 4.30 -4.27 7.56
C SER A 25 2.77 -4.10 7.67
N LEU A 26 2.28 -2.88 7.48
CA LEU A 26 0.84 -2.61 7.45
C LEU A 26 0.17 -3.30 6.26
N ALA A 27 0.76 -3.20 5.07
CA ALA A 27 0.28 -3.91 3.88
C ALA A 27 0.31 -5.43 4.09
N ALA A 28 1.39 -5.99 4.66
CA ALA A 28 1.50 -7.40 4.99
C ALA A 28 0.43 -7.84 6.01
N ARG A 29 0.16 -7.02 7.02
CA ARG A 29 -0.89 -7.27 7.99
C ARG A 29 -2.28 -7.36 7.32
N LEU A 30 -2.66 -6.38 6.50
CA LEU A 30 -3.95 -6.41 5.82
C LEU A 30 -4.04 -7.63 4.89
N TYR A 31 -2.98 -7.90 4.13
CA TYR A 31 -2.91 -9.05 3.24
C TYR A 31 -3.12 -10.39 3.96
N THR A 32 -2.60 -10.54 5.17
CA THR A 32 -2.65 -11.80 5.93
C THR A 32 -3.87 -11.93 6.83
N THR A 33 -4.42 -10.82 7.36
CA THR A 33 -5.49 -10.85 8.37
C THR A 33 -6.87 -10.50 7.84
N ILE A 34 -6.97 -9.79 6.72
CA ILE A 34 -8.26 -9.37 6.16
C ILE A 34 -8.48 -10.05 4.80
N LYS A 35 -9.51 -10.89 4.73
CA LYS A 35 -9.88 -11.59 3.50
C LYS A 35 -10.35 -10.59 2.45
N ARG A 36 -9.85 -10.76 1.22
CA ARG A 36 -10.13 -9.91 0.07
C ARG A 36 -9.68 -8.46 0.22
N SER A 37 -8.77 -8.19 1.16
CA SER A 37 -8.20 -6.85 1.29
C SER A 37 -7.42 -6.46 0.03
N ARG A 38 -7.50 -5.19 -0.31
CA ARG A 38 -6.78 -4.62 -1.46
C ARG A 38 -5.96 -3.43 -0.98
N THR A 39 -4.66 -3.54 -1.09
CA THR A 39 -3.72 -2.48 -0.74
C THR A 39 -3.00 -2.01 -1.99
N MET A 40 -2.92 -0.72 -2.17
CA MET A 40 -2.11 -0.10 -3.21
C MET A 40 -0.99 0.70 -2.56
N ILE A 41 0.24 0.43 -2.99
CA ILE A 41 1.42 1.22 -2.61
C ILE A 41 1.86 1.99 -3.84
N THR A 42 1.97 3.29 -3.72
CA THR A 42 2.39 4.13 -4.82
C THR A 42 3.55 5.04 -4.42
N CYS A 43 4.52 5.16 -5.31
CA CYS A 43 5.68 6.04 -5.20
C CYS A 43 5.88 6.79 -6.50
N PHE A 44 6.52 7.95 -6.43
CA PHE A 44 6.85 8.70 -7.65
C PHE A 44 7.97 8.04 -8.47
N LYS A 45 8.91 7.34 -7.81
CA LYS A 45 10.05 6.66 -8.45
C LYS A 45 9.99 5.15 -8.24
N ASP A 46 10.30 4.39 -9.29
CA ASP A 46 10.36 2.92 -9.25
C ASP A 46 11.35 2.39 -8.21
N THR A 47 12.48 3.08 -8.01
CA THR A 47 13.48 2.69 -7.02
C THR A 47 12.92 2.68 -5.59
N TYR A 48 12.08 3.65 -5.25
CA TYR A 48 11.43 3.69 -3.94
C TYR A 48 10.35 2.63 -3.84
N LEU A 49 9.55 2.47 -4.88
CA LEU A 49 8.50 1.46 -4.94
C LEU A 49 9.07 0.05 -4.78
N ASN A 50 10.11 -0.29 -5.54
CA ASN A 50 10.80 -1.58 -5.43
C ASN A 50 11.41 -1.79 -4.04
N GLY A 51 11.97 -0.74 -3.43
CA GLY A 51 12.49 -0.78 -2.07
C GLY A 51 11.41 -1.11 -1.03
N THR A 52 10.22 -0.52 -1.15
CA THR A 52 9.10 -0.80 -0.26
C THR A 52 8.53 -2.20 -0.49
N PHE A 53 8.46 -2.66 -1.73
CA PHE A 53 8.05 -4.03 -2.04
C PHE A 53 9.04 -5.09 -1.56
N SER A 54 10.35 -4.83 -1.60
CA SER A 54 11.35 -5.72 -0.98
C SER A 54 11.10 -5.88 0.52
N LYS A 55 10.74 -4.82 1.22
CA LYS A 55 10.36 -4.87 2.64
C LYS A 55 9.07 -5.64 2.88
N LEU A 56 8.08 -5.46 2.00
CA LEU A 56 6.86 -6.26 2.02
C LEU A 56 7.16 -7.76 1.88
N ASP A 57 8.05 -8.14 0.96
CA ASP A 57 8.46 -9.54 0.79
C ASP A 57 9.16 -10.09 2.04
N HIS A 58 10.01 -9.30 2.69
CA HIS A 58 10.62 -9.67 3.96
C HIS A 58 9.56 -9.89 5.04
N ALA A 59 8.60 -8.97 5.18
CA ALA A 59 7.52 -9.10 6.15
C ALA A 59 6.65 -10.34 5.91
N LEU A 60 6.27 -10.60 4.67
CA LEU A 60 5.49 -11.80 4.29
C LEU A 60 6.28 -13.08 4.52
N THR A 61 7.58 -13.08 4.21
CA THR A 61 8.46 -14.23 4.46
C THR A 61 8.61 -14.49 5.95
N PHE A 62 8.81 -13.44 6.74
CA PHE A 62 8.88 -13.54 8.20
C PHE A 62 7.58 -14.15 8.78
N ILE A 63 6.42 -13.69 8.34
CA ILE A 63 5.13 -14.24 8.78
C ILE A 63 5.01 -15.70 8.40
N ASN A 64 5.36 -16.08 7.17
CA ASN A 64 5.29 -17.46 6.72
C ASN A 64 6.20 -18.40 7.51
N THR A 65 7.37 -17.92 7.95
CA THR A 65 8.36 -18.71 8.67
C THR A 65 8.03 -18.85 10.14
N ASN A 66 7.44 -17.82 10.76
CA ASN A 66 7.35 -17.72 12.22
C ASN A 66 5.92 -17.81 12.78
N ALA A 67 4.89 -17.80 11.93
CA ALA A 67 3.50 -17.78 12.37
C ALA A 67 2.71 -18.92 11.72
N ASP A 68 2.62 -20.05 12.43
CA ASP A 68 1.82 -21.20 12.02
C ASP A 68 0.38 -20.79 11.72
N GLY A 69 -0.16 -21.25 10.59
CA GLY A 69 -1.53 -20.95 10.16
C GLY A 69 -1.77 -19.58 9.55
N PHE A 70 -0.77 -18.69 9.57
CA PHE A 70 -0.87 -17.38 8.88
C PHE A 70 -0.42 -17.43 7.41
N PHE A 71 0.16 -18.53 7.00
CA PHE A 71 0.54 -18.71 5.60
C PHE A 71 -0.68 -18.61 4.69
N LYS A 72 -0.57 -17.74 3.70
CA LYS A 72 -1.57 -17.60 2.64
C LYS A 72 -0.92 -18.00 1.32
N PRO A 73 -1.39 -19.08 0.66
CA PRO A 73 -0.89 -19.45 -0.65
C PRO A 73 -0.91 -18.26 -1.60
N ARG A 74 0.17 -18.07 -2.36
CA ARG A 74 0.29 -16.96 -3.30
C ARG A 74 -0.12 -17.43 -4.68
N LEU A 75 -1.23 -16.91 -5.19
CA LEU A 75 -1.67 -17.09 -6.57
C LEU A 75 -0.79 -16.30 -7.54
N THR A 76 -0.45 -15.05 -7.16
CA THR A 76 0.47 -14.19 -7.90
C THR A 76 1.55 -13.70 -6.96
N ASP A 77 2.81 -13.82 -7.40
CA ASP A 77 3.99 -13.38 -6.66
C ASP A 77 4.96 -12.69 -7.63
N LYS A 78 4.57 -11.54 -8.13
CA LYS A 78 5.39 -10.69 -9.01
C LYS A 78 6.08 -9.61 -8.17
N ALA A 79 7.05 -8.92 -8.78
CA ALA A 79 7.81 -7.85 -8.12
C ALA A 79 6.92 -6.78 -7.47
N LEU A 80 5.85 -6.37 -8.16
CA LEU A 80 4.93 -5.30 -7.71
C LEU A 80 3.48 -5.77 -7.58
N GLU A 81 3.26 -7.09 -7.50
CA GLU A 81 1.93 -7.63 -7.29
C GLU A 81 1.99 -8.91 -6.46
N LYS A 82 1.31 -8.89 -5.32
CA LYS A 82 1.13 -10.06 -4.46
C LYS A 82 -0.35 -10.35 -4.32
N LYS A 83 -0.80 -11.53 -4.73
CA LYS A 83 -2.19 -11.96 -4.60
C LYS A 83 -2.23 -13.31 -3.89
N SER A 84 -3.03 -13.40 -2.84
CA SER A 84 -3.25 -14.66 -2.12
C SER A 84 -4.41 -15.44 -2.71
N GLY A 85 -4.32 -16.76 -2.67
CA GLY A 85 -5.37 -17.66 -3.13
C GLY A 85 -4.84 -18.82 -3.95
N TYR A 86 -5.76 -19.49 -4.61
CA TYR A 86 -5.49 -20.60 -5.53
C TYR A 86 -6.55 -20.61 -6.63
N GLN A 87 -6.25 -21.28 -7.71
CA GLN A 87 -7.19 -21.43 -8.83
C GLN A 87 -7.76 -22.84 -8.88
N VAL A 88 -9.06 -22.92 -9.16
CA VAL A 88 -9.76 -24.18 -9.46
C VAL A 88 -10.35 -24.08 -10.85
N LYS A 89 -10.22 -25.13 -11.64
CA LYS A 89 -10.85 -25.21 -12.97
C LYS A 89 -12.29 -25.72 -12.80
N ILE A 90 -13.28 -24.91 -13.14
CA ILE A 90 -14.69 -25.22 -13.09
C ILE A 90 -15.24 -24.97 -14.50
N ASP A 91 -15.89 -26.00 -15.08
CA ASP A 91 -16.48 -25.95 -16.43
C ASP A 91 -15.51 -25.42 -17.52
N GLY A 92 -14.24 -25.80 -17.39
CA GLY A 92 -13.21 -25.39 -18.33
C GLY A 92 -12.56 -24.02 -18.06
N GLN A 93 -13.10 -23.22 -17.15
CA GLN A 93 -12.59 -21.90 -16.79
C GLN A 93 -11.87 -21.92 -15.43
N PHE A 94 -10.78 -21.13 -15.32
CA PHE A 94 -10.09 -20.94 -14.05
C PHE A 94 -10.80 -19.90 -13.20
N THR A 95 -11.15 -20.29 -11.97
CA THR A 95 -11.80 -19.43 -10.99
C THR A 95 -10.91 -19.29 -9.75
N ASP A 96 -10.75 -18.06 -9.29
CA ASP A 96 -9.91 -17.73 -8.12
C ASP A 96 -10.66 -18.00 -6.81
N PHE A 97 -10.03 -18.78 -5.94
CA PHE A 97 -10.55 -19.14 -4.63
C PHE A 97 -9.57 -18.78 -3.50
N GLY A 98 -10.01 -18.96 -2.28
CA GLY A 98 -9.21 -18.79 -1.07
C GLY A 98 -9.30 -17.40 -0.46
N TRP A 99 -8.17 -16.89 0.03
CA TRP A 99 -8.11 -15.65 0.79
C TRP A 99 -8.33 -14.40 -0.07
N ARG A 100 -7.73 -14.36 -1.26
CA ARG A 100 -7.93 -13.37 -2.32
C ARG A 100 -7.55 -11.93 -1.95
N SER A 101 -6.68 -11.73 -0.96
CA SER A 101 -6.10 -10.42 -0.68
C SER A 101 -5.04 -10.06 -1.71
N VAL A 102 -4.90 -8.77 -2.00
CA VAL A 102 -4.00 -8.25 -3.03
C VAL A 102 -3.21 -7.07 -2.50
N VAL A 103 -1.91 -7.03 -2.80
CA VAL A 103 -1.09 -5.82 -2.69
C VAL A 103 -0.51 -5.53 -4.07
N ILE A 104 -0.74 -4.32 -4.56
CA ILE A 104 -0.23 -3.86 -5.85
C ILE A 104 0.63 -2.62 -5.68
N GLY A 105 1.69 -2.53 -6.48
CA GLY A 105 2.56 -1.37 -6.59
C GLY A 105 2.32 -0.63 -7.88
N ILE A 106 2.13 0.68 -7.81
CA ILE A 106 1.92 1.52 -8.97
C ILE A 106 2.89 2.70 -8.94
N ASN A 107 3.64 2.88 -10.04
CA ASN A 107 4.41 4.08 -10.24
C ASN A 107 3.47 5.26 -10.50
N GLY A 108 3.49 6.22 -9.60
CA GLY A 108 2.66 7.42 -9.65
C GLY A 108 3.27 8.59 -10.42
N SER A 109 4.25 8.36 -11.29
CA SER A 109 4.85 9.44 -12.11
C SER A 109 3.84 10.22 -12.95
N LYS A 110 2.70 9.57 -13.26
CA LYS A 110 1.51 10.22 -13.83
C LYS A 110 0.35 9.97 -12.88
N PRO A 111 -0.37 11.01 -12.41
CA PRO A 111 -1.53 10.85 -11.54
C PRO A 111 -2.59 9.89 -12.10
N SER A 112 -2.78 9.88 -13.42
CA SER A 112 -3.69 8.96 -14.10
C SER A 112 -3.37 7.47 -13.92
N ASN A 113 -2.15 7.12 -13.50
CA ASN A 113 -1.80 5.74 -13.21
C ASN A 113 -2.45 5.24 -11.91
N ILE A 114 -2.83 6.18 -11.02
CA ILE A 114 -3.52 5.88 -9.75
C ILE A 114 -5.03 5.78 -10.02
N ARG A 115 -5.41 4.99 -11.00
CA ARG A 115 -6.81 4.71 -11.34
C ARG A 115 -7.00 3.20 -11.43
N GLY A 116 -8.19 2.74 -11.23
CA GLY A 116 -8.53 1.34 -11.40
C GLY A 116 -9.47 0.81 -10.32
N ASP A 117 -9.16 -0.37 -9.84
CA ASP A 117 -9.98 -1.04 -8.84
C ASP A 117 -9.96 -0.34 -7.48
N ARG A 118 -11.07 -0.43 -6.76
CA ARG A 118 -11.18 0.06 -5.38
C ARG A 118 -10.15 -0.59 -4.47
N VAL A 119 -9.66 0.16 -3.50
CA VAL A 119 -8.68 -0.29 -2.50
C VAL A 119 -9.15 0.03 -1.07
N ASP A 120 -8.78 -0.83 -0.13
CA ASP A 120 -9.05 -0.63 1.30
C ASP A 120 -7.95 0.21 1.95
N LEU A 121 -6.77 0.25 1.33
CA LEU A 121 -5.63 1.01 1.80
C LEU A 121 -4.82 1.54 0.62
N LEU A 122 -4.66 2.84 0.55
CA LEU A 122 -3.79 3.52 -0.40
C LEU A 122 -2.64 4.19 0.32
N ILE A 123 -1.41 3.84 -0.05
CA ILE A 123 -0.18 4.36 0.55
C ILE A 123 0.57 5.18 -0.49
N TYR A 124 0.80 6.46 -0.19
CA TYR A 124 1.74 7.31 -0.93
C TYR A 124 3.07 7.32 -0.18
N ASP A 125 4.01 6.48 -0.58
CA ASP A 125 5.34 6.46 0.02
C ASP A 125 6.23 7.51 -0.65
N GLU A 126 7.08 8.17 0.15
CA GLU A 126 7.95 9.28 -0.30
C GLU A 126 7.18 10.44 -0.96
N ALA A 127 6.03 10.79 -0.39
CA ALA A 127 5.10 11.78 -0.95
C ALA A 127 5.74 13.16 -1.20
N GLY A 128 6.73 13.56 -0.41
CA GLY A 128 7.49 14.80 -0.63
C GLY A 128 8.28 14.86 -1.94
N SER A 129 8.45 13.73 -2.62
CA SER A 129 9.13 13.69 -3.93
C SER A 129 8.19 13.87 -5.13
N TRP A 130 6.89 13.99 -4.90
CA TRP A 130 5.89 14.09 -5.96
C TRP A 130 5.72 15.53 -6.42
N PRO A 131 5.86 15.83 -7.71
CA PRO A 131 5.69 17.20 -8.24
C PRO A 131 4.23 17.67 -8.21
N ASP A 132 3.27 16.74 -8.34
CA ASP A 132 1.82 17.03 -8.35
C ASP A 132 1.09 16.08 -7.41
N LEU A 133 1.47 16.12 -6.14
CA LEU A 133 0.88 15.27 -5.11
C LEU A 133 -0.60 15.56 -4.91
N THR A 134 -1.03 16.81 -4.97
CA THR A 134 -2.42 17.20 -4.74
C THR A 134 -3.35 16.52 -5.74
N THR A 135 -3.03 16.58 -7.02
CA THR A 135 -3.81 15.88 -8.05
C THR A 135 -3.79 14.36 -7.86
N ALA A 136 -2.65 13.79 -7.51
CA ALA A 136 -2.54 12.37 -7.23
C ALA A 136 -3.41 11.93 -6.04
N VAL A 137 -3.44 12.72 -4.98
CA VAL A 137 -4.29 12.44 -3.78
C VAL A 137 -5.77 12.54 -4.12
N VAL A 138 -6.19 13.60 -4.83
CA VAL A 138 -7.61 13.74 -5.25
C VAL A 138 -8.05 12.56 -6.10
N GLN A 139 -7.26 12.16 -7.08
CA GLN A 139 -7.59 11.00 -7.92
C GLN A 139 -7.57 9.67 -7.15
N GLY A 140 -6.68 9.55 -6.18
CA GLY A 140 -6.59 8.35 -5.33
C GLY A 140 -7.76 8.24 -4.34
N GLN A 141 -8.33 9.35 -3.89
CA GLN A 141 -9.50 9.32 -3.01
C GLN A 141 -10.69 8.62 -3.67
N GLU A 142 -10.89 8.80 -4.98
CA GLU A 142 -11.96 8.12 -5.72
C GLU A 142 -11.87 6.58 -5.66
N LEU A 143 -10.67 6.02 -5.51
CA LEU A 143 -10.48 4.57 -5.36
C LEU A 143 -10.95 4.04 -4.01
N CYS A 144 -11.05 4.92 -3.07
CA CYS A 144 -11.30 4.66 -1.67
C CYS A 144 -12.73 4.98 -1.25
N GLU A 145 -13.56 5.47 -2.16
CA GLU A 145 -14.95 5.86 -1.90
C GLU A 145 -15.93 4.82 -2.47
N VAL A 146 -16.99 4.54 -1.74
CA VAL A 146 -18.15 3.78 -2.22
C VAL A 146 -19.40 4.58 -1.99
N GLN A 147 -20.10 4.92 -3.07
CA GLN A 147 -21.36 5.68 -3.04
C GLN A 147 -21.27 7.03 -2.30
N GLY A 148 -20.09 7.68 -2.35
CA GLY A 148 -19.84 8.95 -1.67
C GLY A 148 -19.49 8.82 -0.19
N GLU A 149 -19.43 7.60 0.35
CA GLU A 149 -18.88 7.34 1.67
C GLU A 149 -17.45 6.83 1.53
N ILE A 150 -16.53 7.41 2.31
CA ILE A 150 -15.16 6.92 2.41
C ILE A 150 -15.22 5.60 3.13
N LEU A 151 -15.03 4.50 2.40
CA LEU A 151 -14.74 3.20 3.01
C LEU A 151 -13.50 3.37 3.89
N GLU A 152 -13.34 2.51 4.89
CA GLU A 152 -12.19 2.51 5.82
C GLU A 152 -10.85 2.63 5.10
N VAL A 153 -10.52 3.82 4.65
CA VAL A 153 -9.34 4.10 3.87
C VAL A 153 -8.37 4.85 4.71
N LEU A 154 -7.24 4.24 4.87
CA LEU A 154 -6.09 4.88 5.42
C LEU A 154 -5.21 5.35 4.26
N CYS A 155 -5.40 6.58 3.82
CA CYS A 155 -4.46 7.24 2.94
C CYS A 155 -3.26 7.68 3.78
N TYR A 156 -2.18 6.93 3.75
CA TYR A 156 -0.93 7.34 4.37
C TYR A 156 -0.12 8.20 3.40
N LEU A 157 -0.08 9.47 3.69
CA LEU A 157 0.81 10.40 3.05
C LEU A 157 2.11 10.45 3.85
N VAL A 158 3.16 9.82 3.35
CA VAL A 158 4.50 9.96 3.95
C VAL A 158 5.20 11.12 3.27
N VAL A 159 5.20 12.27 3.89
CA VAL A 159 5.94 13.45 3.42
C VAL A 159 7.36 13.37 3.92
N LEU A 160 8.32 13.39 2.99
CA LEU A 160 9.75 13.53 3.28
C LEU A 160 10.10 15.01 3.44
N GLU A 161 10.89 15.25 4.51
CA GLU A 161 11.66 16.46 4.77
C GLU A 161 10.89 17.79 4.81
N VAL A 162 10.54 18.19 6.02
CA VAL A 162 10.78 19.57 6.40
C VAL A 162 12.27 19.65 6.73
N ILE A 163 13.09 20.22 5.84
CA ILE A 163 14.32 20.84 6.25
C ILE A 163 13.86 22.00 7.14
N LEU A 164 13.86 21.77 8.45
CA LEU A 164 13.80 22.84 9.40
C LEU A 164 15.14 23.56 9.28
N VAL A 165 15.25 24.48 8.35
CA VAL A 165 16.26 25.52 8.39
C VAL A 165 15.88 26.37 9.58
N LEU A 166 16.31 25.95 10.75
CA LEU A 166 16.48 26.85 11.86
C LEU A 166 17.51 27.87 11.38
N LEU A 167 17.00 28.96 10.82
CA LEU A 167 17.76 30.20 10.80
C LEU A 167 17.93 30.60 12.27
N LEU A 168 19.01 30.10 12.88
CA LEU A 168 19.61 30.77 14.01
C LEU A 168 20.09 32.11 13.45
N LYS A 169 19.24 33.10 13.56
CA LYS A 169 19.68 34.49 13.50
C LYS A 169 20.31 34.77 14.87
N ASP A 170 21.63 35.00 14.82
CA ASP A 170 22.38 35.72 15.85
C ASP A 170 21.75 37.09 16.14
#